data_6d4d4ed08f27014fb253647ae571f71d
#
_entry.id   6d4d4ed08f27014fb253647ae571f71d
#
_cell.length_a   1.000
_cell.length_b   1.000
_cell.length_c   1.000
_cell.angle_alpha   90.00
_cell.angle_beta   90.00
_cell.angle_gamma   90.00
#
_symmetry.space_group_name_H-M   'P 1'
#
loop_
_entity.id
_entity.type
_entity.pdbx_description
1 polymer ?
#
loop_
_entity_poly.entity_id
_entity_poly.type
_entity_poly.pdbx_seq_one_letter_code
_entity_poly.pdbx_strand_id
1 'polypeptide(L)'
;MGKQKGVGNLIVAEVVKEQGIDILLNQCLEYAKKGTLEAQVLMNCKVIELLSKLVNLAQTSSPDDMVTPSSNKNVNEMIDYINRHYTEDVTLDILAERFHFSKYYISHLFRDYVGVSPYEYLITRRLYLFNDLIRQKQPIREACFAVGFNNYSNFFRLYKKHFGITPQQFKLSIND
;
A
#
# COMPACT_ATOMS: atom_id res chain seq x y z
N MET A 1 -10.51 -8.46 28.41
CA MET A 1 -9.65 -7.48 27.70
C MET A 1 -9.38 -8.06 26.31
N GLY A 2 -10.17 -7.66 25.33
CA GLY A 2 -10.10 -8.18 23.96
C GLY A 2 -9.00 -7.50 23.19
N LYS A 3 -8.08 -8.29 22.67
CA LYS A 3 -7.07 -7.85 21.68
C LYS A 3 -7.80 -7.58 20.34
N GLN A 4 -7.92 -6.32 19.93
CA GLN A 4 -8.27 -5.97 18.57
C GLN A 4 -7.16 -6.47 17.64
N LYS A 5 -7.45 -7.52 16.89
CA LYS A 5 -6.63 -7.92 15.74
C LYS A 5 -6.91 -6.93 14.61
N GLY A 6 -5.93 -6.12 14.27
CA GLY A 6 -5.96 -5.34 13.04
C GLY A 6 -5.87 -6.29 11.84
N VAL A 7 -7.01 -6.60 11.25
CA VAL A 7 -7.08 -7.38 10.02
C VAL A 7 -6.90 -6.39 8.87
N GLY A 8 -5.72 -6.37 8.27
CA GLY A 8 -5.52 -5.72 6.98
C GLY A 8 -6.22 -6.58 5.91
N ASN A 9 -7.43 -6.22 5.56
CA ASN A 9 -8.18 -6.93 4.54
C ASN A 9 -7.59 -6.64 3.16
N LEU A 10 -6.92 -7.62 2.59
CA LEU A 10 -6.55 -7.62 1.18
C LEU A 10 -7.84 -7.89 0.39
N ILE A 11 -8.33 -6.89 -0.34
CA ILE A 11 -9.45 -7.07 -1.26
C ILE A 11 -8.89 -7.79 -2.50
N VAL A 12 -9.39 -9.00 -2.76
CA VAL A 12 -8.93 -9.83 -3.88
C VAL A 12 -9.33 -9.18 -5.21
N ALA A 13 -8.46 -9.25 -6.21
CA ALA A 13 -8.66 -8.63 -7.52
C ALA A 13 -9.96 -9.05 -8.24
N GLU A 14 -10.44 -10.27 -7.99
CA GLU A 14 -11.72 -10.77 -8.52
C GLU A 14 -12.91 -10.05 -7.89
N VAL A 15 -12.93 -9.88 -6.57
CA VAL A 15 -13.98 -9.15 -5.85
C VAL A 15 -14.02 -7.68 -6.26
N VAL A 16 -12.84 -7.09 -6.51
CA VAL A 16 -12.72 -5.71 -7.04
C VAL A 16 -13.42 -5.57 -8.39
N LYS A 17 -13.25 -6.54 -9.28
CA LYS A 17 -13.90 -6.56 -10.61
C LYS A 17 -15.40 -6.86 -10.53
N GLU A 18 -15.80 -7.87 -9.78
CA GLU A 18 -17.22 -8.25 -9.63
C GLU A 18 -18.07 -7.11 -9.04
N GLN A 19 -17.50 -6.32 -8.14
CA GLN A 19 -18.17 -5.17 -7.53
C GLN A 19 -18.02 -3.87 -8.34
N GLY A 20 -17.31 -3.90 -9.47
CA GLY A 20 -17.07 -2.72 -10.31
C GLY A 20 -16.24 -1.63 -9.63
N ILE A 21 -15.41 -1.99 -8.67
CA ILE A 21 -14.55 -1.05 -7.92
C ILE A 21 -13.47 -0.48 -8.85
N ASP A 22 -12.93 -1.29 -9.76
CA ASP A 22 -11.98 -0.88 -10.80
C ASP A 22 -12.57 0.17 -11.74
N ILE A 23 -13.85 0.03 -12.11
CA ILE A 23 -14.58 0.99 -12.94
C ILE A 23 -14.70 2.33 -12.21
N LEU A 24 -15.09 2.31 -10.93
CA LEU A 24 -15.21 3.52 -10.11
C LEU A 24 -13.87 4.23 -9.91
N LEU A 25 -12.79 3.48 -9.66
CA LEU A 25 -11.45 4.05 -9.58
C LEU A 25 -11.02 4.73 -10.86
N ASN A 26 -11.26 4.09 -12.03
CA ASN A 26 -10.97 4.69 -13.33
C ASN A 26 -11.79 5.95 -13.59
N GLN A 27 -13.07 5.97 -13.21
CA GLN A 27 -13.89 7.17 -13.30
C GLN A 27 -13.37 8.31 -12.41
N CYS A 28 -12.94 8.01 -11.17
CA CYS A 28 -12.31 9.00 -10.30
C CYS A 28 -11.05 9.59 -10.95
N LEU A 29 -10.20 8.76 -11.54
CA LEU A 29 -8.98 9.20 -12.23
C LEU A 29 -9.29 10.08 -13.45
N GLU A 30 -10.31 9.74 -14.22
CA GLU A 30 -10.75 10.53 -15.39
C GLU A 30 -11.27 11.91 -14.98
N TYR A 31 -12.08 11.99 -13.92
CA TYR A 31 -12.56 13.28 -13.40
C TYR A 31 -11.43 14.12 -12.79
N ALA A 32 -10.48 13.48 -12.10
CA ALA A 32 -9.31 14.17 -11.52
C ALA A 32 -8.45 14.87 -12.60
N LYS A 33 -8.34 14.28 -13.79
CA LYS A 33 -7.59 14.87 -14.93
C LYS A 33 -8.24 16.11 -15.52
N LYS A 34 -9.56 16.26 -15.40
CA LYS A 34 -10.31 17.36 -16.04
C LYS A 34 -10.12 18.72 -15.36
N GLY A 35 -9.81 18.76 -14.07
CA GLY A 35 -9.48 19.97 -13.31
C GLY A 35 -10.61 21.01 -13.19
N THR A 36 -11.84 20.71 -13.62
CA THR A 36 -13.00 21.60 -13.52
C THR A 36 -13.76 21.39 -12.22
N LEU A 37 -14.44 22.42 -11.73
CA LEU A 37 -15.26 22.32 -10.50
C LEU A 37 -16.34 21.21 -10.63
N GLU A 38 -16.98 21.11 -11.78
CA GLU A 38 -17.96 20.07 -12.08
C GLU A 38 -17.34 18.67 -11.99
N ALA A 39 -16.15 18.47 -12.59
CA ALA A 39 -15.44 17.21 -12.52
C ALA A 39 -15.03 16.87 -11.07
N GLN A 40 -14.68 17.85 -10.27
CA GLN A 40 -14.33 17.66 -8.86
C GLN A 40 -15.54 17.21 -8.04
N VAL A 41 -16.72 17.78 -8.28
CA VAL A 41 -17.97 17.33 -7.64
C VAL A 41 -18.31 15.90 -8.05
N LEU A 42 -18.23 15.57 -9.34
CA LEU A 42 -18.49 14.22 -9.84
C LEU A 42 -17.49 13.19 -9.27
N MET A 43 -16.21 13.55 -9.18
CA MET A 43 -15.19 12.73 -8.53
C MET A 43 -15.55 12.44 -7.08
N ASN A 44 -15.93 13.46 -6.31
CA ASN A 44 -16.32 13.27 -4.90
C ASN A 44 -17.53 12.33 -4.77
N CYS A 45 -18.53 12.44 -5.65
CA CYS A 45 -19.67 11.50 -5.68
C CYS A 45 -19.19 10.05 -5.94
N LYS A 46 -18.27 9.85 -6.88
CA LYS A 46 -17.71 8.52 -7.17
C LYS A 46 -16.86 7.95 -6.04
N VAL A 47 -16.14 8.80 -5.32
CA VAL A 47 -15.40 8.39 -4.13
C VAL A 47 -16.36 7.94 -3.02
N ILE A 48 -17.48 8.65 -2.82
CA ILE A 48 -18.50 8.25 -1.82
C ILE A 48 -19.14 6.91 -2.22
N GLU A 49 -19.46 6.71 -3.51
CA GLU A 49 -19.97 5.44 -4.02
C GLU A 49 -18.99 4.30 -3.78
N LEU A 50 -17.70 4.53 -4.05
CA LEU A 50 -16.62 3.58 -3.80
C LEU A 50 -16.52 3.22 -2.33
N LEU A 51 -16.51 4.21 -1.44
CA LEU A 51 -16.47 3.99 0.01
C LEU A 51 -17.70 3.20 0.50
N SER A 52 -18.89 3.51 0.00
CA SER A 52 -20.11 2.77 0.34
C SER A 52 -20.01 1.30 -0.06
N LYS A 53 -19.49 0.99 -1.26
CA LYS A 53 -19.25 -0.39 -1.68
C LYS A 53 -18.22 -1.12 -0.82
N LEU A 54 -17.13 -0.43 -0.45
CA LEU A 54 -16.11 -1.00 0.44
C LEU A 54 -16.66 -1.28 1.85
N VAL A 55 -17.48 -0.39 2.39
CA VAL A 55 -18.14 -0.58 3.69
C VAL A 55 -19.12 -1.76 3.63
N ASN A 56 -19.91 -1.86 2.57
CA ASN A 56 -20.82 -3.00 2.37
C ASN A 56 -20.07 -4.32 2.28
N LEU A 57 -18.98 -4.36 1.53
CA LEU A 57 -18.11 -5.54 1.45
C LEU A 57 -17.57 -5.92 2.84
N ALA A 58 -17.13 -4.94 3.62
CA ALA A 58 -16.61 -5.19 4.96
C ALA A 58 -17.70 -5.67 5.95
N GLN A 59 -18.96 -5.30 5.73
CA GLN A 59 -20.10 -5.69 6.59
C GLN A 59 -20.75 -7.01 6.18
N THR A 60 -20.79 -7.31 4.88
CA THR A 60 -21.41 -8.52 4.33
C THR A 60 -20.49 -9.73 4.35
N SER A 61 -19.19 -9.51 4.51
CA SER A 61 -18.23 -10.60 4.66
C SER A 61 -18.30 -11.13 6.08
N SER A 62 -19.00 -12.26 6.26
CA SER A 62 -18.93 -13.04 7.50
C SER A 62 -17.48 -13.50 7.72
N PRO A 63 -16.99 -13.60 8.98
CA PRO A 63 -15.66 -14.13 9.26
C PRO A 63 -15.42 -15.54 8.66
N ASP A 64 -16.48 -16.31 8.46
CA ASP A 64 -16.44 -17.66 7.87
C ASP A 64 -16.59 -17.66 6.34
N ASP A 65 -17.23 -16.65 5.75
CA ASP A 65 -17.38 -16.48 4.30
C ASP A 65 -16.18 -15.75 3.65
N MET A 66 -15.30 -15.20 4.46
CA MET A 66 -13.96 -14.78 4.03
C MET A 66 -13.03 -16.00 3.85
N VAL A 67 -13.53 -17.08 3.27
CA VAL A 67 -12.71 -17.96 2.47
C VAL A 67 -12.44 -17.21 1.16
N THR A 68 -11.68 -16.15 1.30
CA THR A 68 -10.84 -15.70 0.19
C THR A 68 -10.16 -16.95 -0.33
N PRO A 69 -10.16 -17.22 -1.64
CA PRO A 69 -9.25 -18.21 -2.17
C PRO A 69 -7.87 -17.83 -1.63
N SER A 70 -7.52 -18.48 -0.51
CA SER A 70 -6.27 -18.42 0.21
C SER A 70 -5.80 -17.03 0.66
N SER A 71 -6.27 -16.56 1.83
CA SER A 71 -5.36 -15.83 2.69
C SER A 71 -4.23 -16.81 3.06
N ASN A 72 -3.17 -16.83 2.27
CA ASN A 72 -2.06 -17.71 2.60
C ASN A 72 -1.45 -17.18 3.91
N LYS A 73 -1.67 -17.91 4.99
CA LYS A 73 -1.19 -17.54 6.33
C LYS A 73 0.28 -17.09 6.30
N ASN A 74 1.09 -17.76 5.49
CA ASN A 74 2.49 -17.43 5.32
C ASN A 74 2.70 -16.04 4.71
N VAL A 75 1.86 -15.64 3.72
CA VAL A 75 1.95 -14.29 3.12
C VAL A 75 1.57 -13.23 4.13
N ASN A 76 0.50 -13.44 4.90
CA ASN A 76 0.10 -12.50 5.94
C ASN A 76 1.17 -12.34 7.03
N GLU A 77 1.79 -13.44 7.44
CA GLU A 77 2.90 -13.40 8.38
C GLU A 77 4.14 -12.68 7.82
N MET A 78 4.43 -12.84 6.52
CA MET A 78 5.49 -12.09 5.84
C MET A 78 5.18 -10.60 5.74
N ILE A 79 3.94 -10.22 5.41
CA ILE A 79 3.48 -8.83 5.40
C ILE A 79 3.60 -8.21 6.79
N ASP A 80 3.15 -8.90 7.81
CA ASP A 80 3.26 -8.45 9.20
C ASP A 80 4.71 -8.28 9.64
N TYR A 81 5.58 -9.19 9.21
CA TYR A 81 7.01 -9.09 9.47
C TYR A 81 7.61 -7.86 8.79
N ILE A 82 7.37 -7.67 7.49
CA ILE A 82 7.86 -6.51 6.74
C ILE A 82 7.34 -5.20 7.37
N ASN A 83 6.06 -5.17 7.77
CA ASN A 83 5.46 -3.99 8.39
C ASN A 83 6.01 -3.65 9.78
N ARG A 84 6.56 -4.61 10.52
CA ARG A 84 7.20 -4.36 11.83
C ARG A 84 8.68 -4.01 11.70
N HIS A 85 9.33 -4.51 10.64
CA HIS A 85 10.78 -4.39 10.44
C HIS A 85 11.15 -3.50 9.24
N TYR A 86 10.23 -2.63 8.78
CA TYR A 86 10.44 -1.83 7.57
C TYR A 86 11.67 -0.88 7.64
N THR A 87 12.12 -0.52 8.82
CA THR A 87 13.33 0.29 9.02
C THR A 87 14.62 -0.51 8.92
N GLU A 88 14.52 -1.84 9.02
CA GLU A 88 15.65 -2.77 9.01
C GLU A 88 15.94 -3.27 7.59
N ASP A 89 17.04 -3.98 7.44
CA ASP A 89 17.41 -4.56 6.14
C ASP A 89 16.64 -5.85 5.87
N VAL A 90 15.40 -5.73 5.40
CA VAL A 90 14.54 -6.88 5.06
C VAL A 90 14.87 -7.35 3.65
N THR A 91 15.59 -8.45 3.54
CA THR A 91 15.97 -9.09 2.28
C THR A 91 15.21 -10.39 2.05
N LEU A 92 15.24 -10.91 0.81
CA LEU A 92 14.70 -12.24 0.52
C LEU A 92 15.43 -13.35 1.27
N ASP A 93 16.72 -13.16 1.61
CA ASP A 93 17.48 -14.10 2.40
C ASP A 93 16.93 -14.21 3.82
N ILE A 94 16.70 -13.08 4.45
CA ILE A 94 16.11 -13.00 5.80
C ILE A 94 14.71 -13.61 5.84
N LEU A 95 13.88 -13.33 4.80
CA LEU A 95 12.56 -13.94 4.71
C LEU A 95 12.64 -15.45 4.49
N ALA A 96 13.54 -15.91 3.63
CA ALA A 96 13.75 -17.33 3.35
C ALA A 96 14.17 -18.11 4.61
N GLU A 97 15.12 -17.57 5.36
CA GLU A 97 15.57 -18.15 6.62
C GLU A 97 14.48 -18.18 7.69
N ARG A 98 13.79 -17.05 7.86
CA ARG A 98 12.76 -16.90 8.90
C ARG A 98 11.53 -17.77 8.68
N PHE A 99 11.09 -17.89 7.43
CA PHE A 99 9.88 -18.64 7.08
C PHE A 99 10.16 -20.07 6.60
N HIS A 100 11.43 -20.47 6.52
CA HIS A 100 11.87 -21.79 6.07
C HIS A 100 11.40 -22.14 4.64
N PHE A 101 11.38 -21.16 3.77
CA PHE A 101 11.04 -21.31 2.35
C PHE A 101 12.20 -20.90 1.45
N SER A 102 12.21 -21.42 0.21
CA SER A 102 13.17 -20.93 -0.80
C SER A 102 12.82 -19.49 -1.22
N LYS A 103 13.84 -18.70 -1.60
CA LYS A 103 13.65 -17.34 -2.13
C LYS A 103 12.71 -17.32 -3.35
N TYR A 104 12.82 -18.33 -4.19
CA TYR A 104 11.96 -18.50 -5.35
C TYR A 104 10.49 -18.65 -4.94
N TYR A 105 10.21 -19.55 -4.02
CA TYR A 105 8.86 -19.79 -3.50
C TYR A 105 8.27 -18.52 -2.87
N ILE A 106 9.04 -17.82 -2.02
CA ILE A 106 8.60 -16.55 -1.41
C ILE A 106 8.27 -15.51 -2.47
N SER A 107 9.14 -15.34 -3.47
CA SER A 107 8.94 -14.33 -4.53
C SER A 107 7.69 -14.61 -5.35
N HIS A 108 7.43 -15.86 -5.72
CA HIS A 108 6.23 -16.25 -6.45
C HIS A 108 4.98 -16.12 -5.58
N LEU A 109 5.00 -16.75 -4.40
CA LEU A 109 3.90 -16.72 -3.47
C LEU A 109 3.47 -15.29 -3.14
N PHE A 110 4.42 -14.42 -2.80
CA PHE A 110 4.11 -13.04 -2.45
C PHE A 110 3.56 -12.25 -3.63
N ARG A 111 4.10 -12.47 -4.84
CA ARG A 111 3.59 -11.82 -6.06
C ARG A 111 2.20 -12.30 -6.44
N ASP A 112 1.91 -13.59 -6.31
CA ASP A 112 0.60 -14.17 -6.63
C ASP A 112 -0.50 -13.62 -5.71
N TYR A 113 -0.16 -13.36 -4.43
CA TYR A 113 -1.14 -12.88 -3.44
C TYR A 113 -1.17 -11.36 -3.27
N VAL A 114 -0.03 -10.68 -3.40
CA VAL A 114 0.11 -9.22 -3.15
C VAL A 114 0.20 -8.43 -4.45
N GLY A 115 0.49 -9.10 -5.57
CA GLY A 115 0.64 -8.48 -6.89
C GLY A 115 2.03 -7.86 -7.14
N VAL A 116 2.87 -7.76 -6.11
CA VAL A 116 4.23 -7.18 -6.20
C VAL A 116 5.23 -8.06 -5.45
N SER A 117 6.52 -7.85 -5.65
CA SER A 117 7.55 -8.55 -4.88
C SER A 117 7.63 -8.05 -3.43
N PRO A 118 8.17 -8.85 -2.47
CA PRO A 118 8.41 -8.41 -1.09
C PRO A 118 9.24 -7.12 -1.01
N TYR A 119 10.23 -6.98 -1.87
CA TYR A 119 11.06 -5.78 -1.94
C TYR A 119 10.27 -4.55 -2.41
N GLU A 120 9.48 -4.68 -3.47
CA GLU A 120 8.62 -3.58 -3.95
C GLU A 120 7.59 -3.17 -2.90
N TYR A 121 7.02 -4.13 -2.18
CA TYR A 121 6.12 -3.86 -1.06
C TYR A 121 6.82 -3.07 0.05
N LEU A 122 8.02 -3.50 0.49
CA LEU A 122 8.82 -2.80 1.48
C LEU A 122 9.14 -1.36 1.06
N ILE A 123 9.61 -1.18 -0.19
CA ILE A 123 9.93 0.16 -0.72
C ILE A 123 8.69 1.04 -0.73
N THR A 124 7.57 0.55 -1.25
CA THR A 124 6.31 1.29 -1.28
C THR A 124 5.89 1.70 0.13
N ARG A 125 5.96 0.80 1.10
CA ARG A 125 5.65 1.08 2.50
C ARG A 125 6.52 2.20 3.07
N ARG A 126 7.83 2.15 2.86
CA ARG A 126 8.78 3.19 3.28
C ARG A 126 8.47 4.56 2.67
N LEU A 127 8.12 4.58 1.37
CA LEU A 127 7.79 5.83 0.68
C LEU A 127 6.52 6.50 1.22
N TYR A 128 5.48 5.73 1.56
CA TYR A 128 4.28 6.28 2.19
C TYR A 128 4.56 6.78 3.62
N LEU A 129 5.29 6.03 4.43
CA LEU A 129 5.69 6.46 5.78
C LEU A 129 6.58 7.71 5.74
N PHE A 130 7.45 7.83 4.73
CA PHE A 130 8.19 9.06 4.50
C PHE A 130 7.25 10.26 4.31
N ASN A 131 6.20 10.13 3.51
CA ASN A 131 5.22 11.20 3.31
C ASN A 131 4.54 11.60 4.62
N ASP A 132 4.24 10.64 5.51
CA ASP A 132 3.66 10.93 6.82
C ASP A 132 4.62 11.71 7.72
N LEU A 133 5.91 11.37 7.69
CA LEU A 133 6.94 12.12 8.42
C LEU A 133 7.11 13.55 7.87
N ILE A 134 7.01 13.73 6.53
CA ILE A 134 7.06 15.08 5.94
C ILE A 134 5.83 15.92 6.34
N ARG A 135 4.63 15.32 6.40
CA ARG A 135 3.43 16.00 6.94
C ARG A 135 3.59 16.41 8.40
N GLN A 136 4.36 15.65 9.18
CA GLN A 136 4.76 15.99 10.56
C GLN A 136 5.92 17.00 10.62
N LYS A 137 6.27 17.64 9.48
CA LYS A 137 7.31 18.68 9.35
C LYS A 137 8.75 18.17 9.58
N GLN A 138 9.01 16.88 9.50
CA GLN A 138 10.37 16.37 9.59
C GLN A 138 11.22 16.83 8.39
N PRO A 139 12.53 17.05 8.58
CA PRO A 139 13.46 17.32 7.49
C PRO A 139 13.54 16.13 6.53
N ILE A 140 13.57 16.41 5.22
CA ILE A 140 13.54 15.38 4.16
C ILE A 140 14.64 14.31 4.35
N ARG A 141 15.86 14.76 4.69
CA ARG A 141 16.98 13.82 4.85
C ARG A 141 16.81 12.92 6.07
N GLU A 142 16.34 13.48 7.17
CA GLU A 142 16.07 12.72 8.39
C GLU A 142 14.93 11.73 8.19
N ALA A 143 13.82 12.17 7.60
CA ALA A 143 12.69 11.30 7.26
C ALA A 143 13.10 10.15 6.35
N CYS A 144 13.99 10.39 5.36
CA CYS A 144 14.51 9.36 4.47
C CYS A 144 15.22 8.24 5.26
N PHE A 145 16.12 8.60 6.18
CA PHE A 145 16.84 7.62 6.98
C PHE A 145 15.96 6.96 8.04
N ALA A 146 15.03 7.72 8.64
CA ALA A 146 14.10 7.21 9.64
C ALA A 146 13.18 6.08 9.11
N VAL A 147 12.85 6.11 7.82
CA VAL A 147 12.05 5.02 7.21
C VAL A 147 12.89 3.88 6.65
N GLY A 148 14.20 3.85 6.91
CA GLY A 148 15.08 2.72 6.61
C GLY A 148 15.80 2.79 5.26
N PHE A 149 15.87 3.94 4.59
CA PHE A 149 16.75 4.09 3.43
C PHE A 149 18.16 4.43 3.89
N ASN A 150 19.15 3.66 3.41
CA ASN A 150 20.56 3.89 3.73
C ASN A 150 21.26 4.83 2.73
N ASN A 151 20.62 5.14 1.60
CA ASN A 151 21.18 5.97 0.53
C ASN A 151 20.14 6.95 0.00
N TYR A 152 20.41 8.23 0.17
CA TYR A 152 19.51 9.30 -0.26
C TYR A 152 19.30 9.36 -1.77
N SER A 153 20.34 9.12 -2.57
CA SER A 153 20.24 9.14 -4.03
C SER A 153 19.35 8.02 -4.56
N ASN A 154 19.46 6.82 -3.96
CA ASN A 154 18.59 5.70 -4.29
C ASN A 154 17.13 5.99 -3.89
N PHE A 155 16.92 6.51 -2.66
CA PHE A 155 15.60 6.94 -2.20
C PHE A 155 14.99 7.97 -3.16
N PHE A 156 15.72 9.02 -3.52
CA PHE A 156 15.24 10.09 -4.41
C PHE A 156 14.77 9.54 -5.75
N ARG A 157 15.55 8.63 -6.35
CA ARG A 157 15.21 7.97 -7.62
C ARG A 157 13.93 7.14 -7.49
N LEU A 158 13.81 6.32 -6.43
CA LEU A 158 12.66 5.47 -6.16
C LEU A 158 11.41 6.33 -5.88
N TYR A 159 11.54 7.39 -5.10
CA TYR A 159 10.46 8.32 -4.78
C TYR A 159 9.90 8.98 -6.05
N LYS A 160 10.79 9.57 -6.87
CA LYS A 160 10.40 10.21 -8.13
C LYS A 160 9.77 9.20 -9.11
N LYS A 161 10.29 7.97 -9.17
CA LYS A 161 9.71 6.89 -9.99
C LYS A 161 8.30 6.53 -9.53
N HIS A 162 8.06 6.49 -8.22
CA HIS A 162 6.78 6.04 -7.64
C HIS A 162 5.70 7.12 -7.69
N PHE A 163 6.03 8.37 -7.33
CA PHE A 163 5.06 9.47 -7.22
C PHE A 163 5.09 10.45 -8.40
N GLY A 164 6.04 10.37 -9.32
CA GLY A 164 6.19 11.29 -10.44
C GLY A 164 6.76 12.66 -10.07
N ILE A 165 6.87 12.99 -8.77
CA ILE A 165 7.39 14.25 -8.22
C ILE A 165 8.58 14.01 -7.31
N THR A 166 9.34 15.05 -7.01
CA THR A 166 10.45 14.95 -6.07
C THR A 166 9.98 15.09 -4.61
N PRO A 167 10.74 14.57 -3.62
CA PRO A 167 10.43 14.77 -2.21
C PRO A 167 10.30 16.24 -1.82
N GLN A 168 11.08 17.13 -2.45
CA GLN A 168 11.03 18.56 -2.23
C GLN A 168 9.72 19.18 -2.75
N GLN A 169 9.29 18.78 -3.97
CA GLN A 169 8.03 19.23 -4.53
C GLN A 169 6.85 18.79 -3.66
N PHE A 170 6.87 17.54 -3.18
CA PHE A 170 5.85 17.07 -2.24
C PHE A 170 5.82 17.91 -0.96
N LYS A 171 6.99 18.20 -0.35
CA LYS A 171 7.07 19.02 0.85
C LYS A 171 6.53 20.44 0.63
N LEU A 172 6.75 21.04 -0.53
CA LEU A 172 6.19 22.36 -0.86
C LEU A 172 4.67 22.29 -1.00
N SER A 173 4.14 21.28 -1.71
CA SER A 173 2.69 21.15 -1.94
C SER A 173 1.83 20.91 -0.70
N ILE A 174 2.43 20.56 0.44
CA ILE A 174 1.69 20.39 1.71
C ILE A 174 1.80 21.59 2.64
N ASN A 175 2.61 22.60 2.28
CA ASN A 175 2.78 23.82 3.07
C ASN A 175 2.01 25.03 2.46
N ASP A 176 1.44 24.83 1.27
CA ASP A 176 0.50 25.74 0.60
C ASP A 176 -0.93 25.39 1.03
#